data_7494af10c097af23524ba7eb61535aff
#
_entry.id   7494af10c097af23524ba7eb61535aff
#
_cell.length_a   1.000
_cell.length_b   1.000
_cell.length_c   1.000
_cell.angle_alpha   90.00
_cell.angle_beta   90.00
_cell.angle_gamma   90.00
#
_symmetry.space_group_name_H-M   'P 1'
#
loop_
_entity.id
_entity.type
_entity.pdbx_description
1 polymer ?
#
loop_
_entity_poly.entity_id
_entity_poly.type
_entity_poly.pdbx_seq_one_letter_code
_entity_poly.pdbx_strand_id
1 'polypeptide(L)'
;MRLTRTLAAAAAIALCLTLAAGNAVATEATPSTTDQSTTFNTAWWSYTGVTASQVGSFLTANSARLTQIRVENPAVPTFDVTMVSNSGVYASGWWWYFGLSESQVVSTLSTNNARPISLEPYVVGGSVLFAVVEIPNTGAQQRTWYAYYGNTQSEIASSFSTNYSRPISIRPFHFLGATYYAVIEIGNWGPDFSKELYGFNESVSTIAATVQAGWRLIAMAADPGGGFDDLYQPTEGERWSWYYGESATNLVNLMLNSGERLIDITSYSSGGSTVYAGIGLDNTNVLQDPINNASANVENYAASNGWGGGLFGAYLAPTTSVGNPLVAFNSGYRFEPASTIKVLYLLYSLKQVQAGLDSLSSSFTYYVDPSDPTNTGVCPQLAWEVPANAVTTTLGNALQLMMYNSDNRVTRAMEERYGMSNVQAMAASLGLSHTTLAQPFIGCSFQGGVRNELTASDGALLYSLVKQKLELSGQYTKLFFNDELGGVPSSTDYLVTVIDQEAAKLGKSSVASTFAAQVVNHWKAGSYEFCMEADCSGSKVDFSVAGVLTLPAKTKTGVVAPKSYAYSDFVNDLYIPCPPYSACSAGNAAGAMLGQVIDEAARPAIDQALKHW
;
A
#
# COMPACT_ATOMS: atom_id res chain seq x y z
N MET A 1 -22.81 -7.68 -33.20
CA MET A 1 -23.88 -7.34 -34.15
C MET A 1 -23.96 -5.83 -34.25
N ARG A 2 -23.40 -5.25 -35.31
CA ARG A 2 -23.36 -3.79 -35.47
C ARG A 2 -24.76 -3.29 -35.81
N LEU A 3 -25.37 -2.50 -34.93
CA LEU A 3 -26.60 -1.76 -35.21
C LEU A 3 -26.25 -0.37 -35.72
N THR A 4 -26.16 -0.20 -36.99
CA THR A 4 -26.31 1.09 -37.68
C THR A 4 -27.78 1.43 -37.76
N ARG A 5 -28.25 2.36 -36.97
CA ARG A 5 -29.54 3.05 -37.19
C ARG A 5 -29.32 4.56 -37.09
N THR A 6 -29.55 5.20 -38.22
CA THR A 6 -29.70 6.65 -38.40
C THR A 6 -30.84 7.16 -37.52
N LEU A 7 -30.57 8.09 -36.60
CA LEU A 7 -31.59 8.79 -35.83
C LEU A 7 -31.43 10.29 -35.95
N ALA A 8 -32.57 10.95 -36.09
CA ALA A 8 -32.73 12.37 -36.28
C ALA A 8 -32.18 13.17 -35.09
N ALA A 9 -31.54 14.27 -35.42
CA ALA A 9 -30.96 15.20 -34.47
C ALA A 9 -32.04 15.90 -33.62
N ALA A 10 -32.05 15.61 -32.33
CA ALA A 10 -32.59 16.50 -31.32
C ALA A 10 -31.43 17.38 -30.82
N ALA A 11 -31.54 18.68 -31.01
CA ALA A 11 -30.54 19.64 -30.54
C ALA A 11 -30.54 19.71 -29.02
N ALA A 12 -29.64 18.97 -28.40
CA ALA A 12 -29.29 19.13 -26.98
C ALA A 12 -28.32 20.31 -26.90
N ILE A 13 -28.71 21.40 -26.23
CA ILE A 13 -27.85 22.53 -25.93
C ILE A 13 -26.84 22.03 -24.85
N ALA A 14 -25.65 21.63 -25.28
CA ALA A 14 -24.55 21.36 -24.39
C ALA A 14 -24.03 22.68 -23.82
N LEU A 15 -24.31 22.94 -22.55
CA LEU A 15 -23.72 24.07 -21.85
C LEU A 15 -22.29 23.65 -21.42
N CYS A 16 -21.31 23.95 -22.27
CA CYS A 16 -19.88 23.78 -21.95
C CYS A 16 -19.43 24.90 -20.99
N LEU A 17 -19.27 24.62 -19.72
CA LEU A 17 -18.52 25.45 -18.80
C LEU A 17 -17.04 25.02 -18.85
N THR A 18 -16.26 25.64 -19.74
CA THR A 18 -14.80 25.53 -19.70
C THR A 18 -14.27 26.50 -18.65
N LEU A 19 -13.88 25.99 -17.49
CA LEU A 19 -13.03 26.75 -16.59
C LEU A 19 -11.59 26.66 -17.13
N ALA A 20 -11.01 27.83 -17.43
CA ALA A 20 -9.65 27.96 -17.91
C ALA A 20 -8.67 27.25 -16.92
N ALA A 21 -7.93 26.30 -17.42
CA ALA A 21 -6.84 25.68 -16.68
C ALA A 21 -5.77 26.72 -16.40
N GLY A 22 -5.62 27.14 -15.15
CA GLY A 22 -4.43 27.83 -14.70
C GLY A 22 -3.24 26.87 -14.79
N ASN A 23 -2.23 27.22 -15.59
CA ASN A 23 -0.98 26.46 -15.64
C ASN A 23 -0.26 26.56 -14.28
N ALA A 24 -0.53 25.62 -13.38
CA ALA A 24 0.33 25.37 -12.24
C ALA A 24 1.40 24.39 -12.70
N VAL A 25 2.63 24.84 -12.79
CA VAL A 25 3.79 23.96 -12.96
C VAL A 25 3.99 23.26 -11.62
N ALA A 26 3.40 22.09 -11.47
CA ALA A 26 3.68 21.22 -10.34
C ALA A 26 4.96 20.44 -10.64
N THR A 27 6.04 20.84 -9.99
CA THR A 27 7.28 20.05 -9.86
C THR A 27 7.19 19.27 -8.54
N GLU A 28 6.24 18.36 -8.40
CA GLU A 28 6.15 17.54 -7.20
C GLU A 28 5.65 16.12 -7.54
N ALA A 29 6.05 15.18 -6.68
CA ALA A 29 5.83 13.75 -6.77
C ALA A 29 4.45 13.39 -7.30
N THR A 30 4.42 12.46 -8.20
CA THR A 30 3.19 11.98 -8.82
C THR A 30 2.45 11.09 -7.85
N PRO A 31 1.27 11.48 -7.40
CA PRO A 31 0.45 10.58 -6.63
C PRO A 31 0.02 9.39 -7.48
N SER A 32 -0.30 8.31 -6.79
CA SER A 32 -0.96 7.14 -7.34
C SER A 32 -2.10 7.52 -8.31
N THR A 33 -2.34 6.66 -9.25
CA THR A 33 -3.12 6.84 -10.47
C THR A 33 -4.59 7.14 -10.31
N THR A 34 -5.11 7.04 -9.10
CA THR A 34 -6.48 7.40 -8.78
C THR A 34 -6.51 8.12 -7.43
N ASP A 35 -7.31 9.17 -7.32
CA ASP A 35 -7.57 9.86 -6.04
C ASP A 35 -8.11 8.91 -4.95
N GLN A 36 -8.54 7.73 -5.33
CA GLN A 36 -9.07 6.67 -4.48
C GLN A 36 -8.01 5.90 -3.69
N SER A 37 -6.74 5.99 -4.09
CA SER A 37 -5.62 5.32 -3.42
C SER A 37 -4.67 6.28 -2.71
N THR A 38 -4.88 7.59 -2.87
CA THR A 38 -4.03 8.60 -2.25
C THR A 38 -4.51 8.92 -0.84
N THR A 39 -3.66 8.71 0.14
CA THR A 39 -3.94 8.97 1.56
C THR A 39 -3.52 10.38 2.03
N PHE A 40 -2.96 11.20 1.15
CA PHE A 40 -2.68 12.60 1.48
C PHE A 40 -3.97 13.33 1.82
N ASN A 41 -3.96 14.09 2.91
CA ASN A 41 -5.13 14.85 3.26
C ASN A 41 -5.36 16.01 2.27
N THR A 42 -6.62 16.32 2.07
CA THR A 42 -7.06 17.44 1.25
C THR A 42 -8.37 17.96 1.76
N ALA A 43 -8.66 19.24 1.52
CA ALA A 43 -10.03 19.72 1.67
C ALA A 43 -10.91 18.99 0.66
N TRP A 44 -12.07 18.54 1.09
CA TRP A 44 -13.00 17.78 0.27
C TRP A 44 -14.45 18.21 0.52
N TRP A 45 -15.30 17.98 -0.44
CA TRP A 45 -16.73 18.30 -0.38
C TRP A 45 -17.54 17.22 -1.10
N SER A 46 -18.73 17.00 -0.62
CA SER A 46 -19.74 16.17 -1.29
C SER A 46 -21.06 16.91 -1.29
N TYR A 47 -21.71 16.93 -2.43
CA TYR A 47 -23.02 17.52 -2.61
C TYR A 47 -23.94 16.56 -3.35
N THR A 48 -25.18 16.49 -2.95
CA THR A 48 -26.19 15.58 -3.52
C THR A 48 -27.38 16.37 -4.05
N GLY A 49 -27.99 15.89 -5.14
CA GLY A 49 -29.17 16.50 -5.75
C GLY A 49 -28.94 17.89 -6.35
N VAL A 50 -27.70 18.23 -6.69
CA VAL A 50 -27.33 19.59 -7.13
C VAL A 50 -27.40 19.75 -8.65
N THR A 51 -27.79 20.93 -9.12
CA THR A 51 -27.80 21.27 -10.55
C THR A 51 -26.38 21.55 -11.06
N ALA A 52 -26.17 21.48 -12.37
CA ALA A 52 -24.89 21.79 -13.00
C ALA A 52 -24.38 23.20 -12.64
N SER A 53 -25.29 24.18 -12.53
CA SER A 53 -24.94 25.56 -12.12
C SER A 53 -24.41 25.61 -10.69
N GLN A 54 -25.03 24.84 -9.76
CA GLN A 54 -24.56 24.73 -8.38
C GLN A 54 -23.21 24.04 -8.30
N VAL A 55 -23.03 22.95 -9.06
CA VAL A 55 -21.71 22.28 -9.16
C VAL A 55 -20.63 23.30 -9.57
N GLY A 56 -20.86 24.06 -10.64
CA GLY A 56 -19.91 25.11 -11.09
C GLY A 56 -19.64 26.18 -10.03
N SER A 57 -20.65 26.57 -9.27
CA SER A 57 -20.49 27.52 -8.16
C SER A 57 -19.64 26.97 -7.03
N PHE A 58 -19.87 25.71 -6.63
CA PHE A 58 -19.08 25.04 -5.58
C PHE A 58 -17.64 24.82 -5.98
N LEU A 59 -17.39 24.42 -7.22
CA LEU A 59 -16.04 24.26 -7.77
C LEU A 59 -15.25 25.55 -7.70
N THR A 60 -15.87 26.66 -8.08
CA THR A 60 -15.24 28.00 -8.04
C THR A 60 -15.01 28.45 -6.60
N ALA A 61 -16.04 28.38 -5.76
CA ALA A 61 -15.97 28.83 -4.36
C ALA A 61 -14.90 28.10 -3.54
N ASN A 62 -14.71 26.81 -3.82
CA ASN A 62 -13.79 25.94 -3.08
C ASN A 62 -12.43 25.78 -3.77
N SER A 63 -12.20 26.38 -4.93
CA SER A 63 -11.01 26.10 -5.77
C SER A 63 -10.80 24.60 -5.95
N ALA A 64 -11.90 23.86 -6.19
CA ALA A 64 -11.94 22.42 -6.20
C ALA A 64 -11.99 21.83 -7.62
N ARG A 65 -11.74 20.53 -7.72
CA ARG A 65 -12.05 19.71 -8.90
C ARG A 65 -12.94 18.53 -8.53
N LEU A 66 -13.69 18.04 -9.51
CA LEU A 66 -14.45 16.81 -9.34
C LEU A 66 -13.51 15.60 -9.31
N THR A 67 -13.83 14.66 -8.44
CA THR A 67 -13.26 13.30 -8.42
C THR A 67 -14.28 12.29 -8.89
N GLN A 68 -15.58 12.56 -8.67
CA GLN A 68 -16.68 11.70 -9.09
C GLN A 68 -17.92 12.52 -9.43
N ILE A 69 -18.72 11.99 -10.34
CA ILE A 69 -20.05 12.50 -10.67
C ILE A 69 -21.03 11.34 -10.84
N ARG A 70 -22.24 11.50 -10.30
CA ARG A 70 -23.39 10.62 -10.47
C ARG A 70 -24.57 11.44 -10.96
N VAL A 71 -25.44 10.85 -11.75
CA VAL A 71 -26.69 11.46 -12.18
C VAL A 71 -27.81 10.91 -11.32
N GLU A 72 -28.31 11.73 -10.39
CA GLU A 72 -29.40 11.34 -9.48
C GLU A 72 -30.75 11.39 -10.19
N ASN A 73 -31.02 12.46 -10.93
CA ASN A 73 -32.27 12.60 -11.70
C ASN A 73 -31.96 12.81 -13.19
N PRO A 74 -32.14 11.77 -14.02
CA PRO A 74 -31.89 11.89 -15.45
C PRO A 74 -32.83 12.85 -16.22
N ALA A 75 -34.08 13.00 -15.75
CA ALA A 75 -35.10 13.79 -16.46
C ALA A 75 -34.85 15.30 -16.35
N VAL A 76 -34.36 15.75 -15.21
CA VAL A 76 -33.88 17.11 -14.95
C VAL A 76 -32.52 16.94 -14.27
N PRO A 77 -31.43 16.94 -15.04
CA PRO A 77 -30.13 16.49 -14.53
C PRO A 77 -29.72 17.18 -13.23
N THR A 78 -29.78 16.42 -12.13
CA THR A 78 -29.17 16.72 -10.86
C THR A 78 -28.10 15.69 -10.57
N PHE A 79 -27.12 16.07 -9.78
CA PHE A 79 -25.90 15.31 -9.61
C PHE A 79 -25.57 15.10 -8.14
N ASP A 80 -25.06 13.91 -7.85
CA ASP A 80 -24.29 13.66 -6.64
C ASP A 80 -22.80 13.74 -7.03
N VAL A 81 -22.04 14.54 -6.31
CA VAL A 81 -20.64 14.83 -6.66
C VAL A 81 -19.72 14.75 -5.45
N THR A 82 -18.50 14.26 -5.68
CA THR A 82 -17.38 14.41 -4.75
C THR A 82 -16.32 15.31 -5.36
N MET A 83 -15.68 16.13 -4.54
CA MET A 83 -14.70 17.13 -4.93
C MET A 83 -13.52 17.12 -3.95
N VAL A 84 -12.34 17.44 -4.47
CA VAL A 84 -11.16 17.74 -3.65
C VAL A 84 -10.60 19.11 -4.00
N SER A 85 -9.85 19.72 -3.09
CA SER A 85 -9.09 20.94 -3.41
C SER A 85 -8.15 20.66 -4.59
N ASN A 86 -8.17 21.52 -5.60
CA ASN A 86 -7.28 21.38 -6.75
C ASN A 86 -5.91 22.00 -6.48
N SER A 87 -5.25 21.52 -5.42
CA SER A 87 -3.97 22.03 -4.92
C SER A 87 -3.06 20.91 -4.44
N GLY A 88 -1.77 21.19 -4.27
CA GLY A 88 -0.79 20.21 -3.82
C GLY A 88 -0.76 18.99 -4.74
N VAL A 89 -0.67 17.80 -4.15
CA VAL A 89 -0.64 16.50 -4.87
C VAL A 89 -1.93 16.22 -5.66
N TYR A 90 -3.02 16.90 -5.35
CA TYR A 90 -4.29 16.77 -6.06
C TYR A 90 -4.44 17.76 -7.22
N ALA A 91 -3.48 18.68 -7.42
CA ALA A 91 -3.53 19.65 -8.49
C ALA A 91 -3.47 18.96 -9.86
N SER A 92 -4.46 19.20 -10.69
CA SER A 92 -4.54 18.66 -12.04
C SER A 92 -5.34 19.58 -12.94
N GLY A 93 -5.01 19.59 -14.23
CA GLY A 93 -5.97 19.97 -15.25
C GLY A 93 -7.14 18.99 -15.21
N TRP A 94 -8.33 19.45 -15.52
CA TRP A 94 -9.49 18.58 -15.51
C TRP A 94 -10.66 19.21 -16.26
N TRP A 95 -11.60 18.36 -16.70
CA TRP A 95 -12.84 18.75 -17.38
C TRP A 95 -13.98 17.88 -16.89
N TRP A 96 -15.18 18.36 -17.01
CA TRP A 96 -16.37 17.56 -16.80
C TRP A 96 -17.47 17.94 -17.79
N TYR A 97 -18.24 16.96 -18.18
CA TYR A 97 -19.31 17.08 -19.13
C TYR A 97 -20.48 16.19 -18.74
N PHE A 98 -21.66 16.50 -19.23
CA PHE A 98 -22.84 15.68 -19.10
C PHE A 98 -23.73 15.81 -20.33
N GLY A 99 -24.72 14.91 -20.50
CA GLY A 99 -25.59 14.90 -21.66
C GLY A 99 -24.90 14.43 -22.94
N LEU A 100 -23.78 13.73 -22.82
CA LEU A 100 -22.98 13.31 -23.96
C LEU A 100 -23.41 11.91 -24.44
N SER A 101 -23.44 11.72 -25.75
CA SER A 101 -23.43 10.37 -26.35
C SER A 101 -22.03 9.77 -26.22
N GLU A 102 -21.90 8.46 -26.41
CA GLU A 102 -20.60 7.75 -26.44
C GLU A 102 -19.60 8.45 -27.37
N SER A 103 -20.00 8.75 -28.61
CA SER A 103 -19.10 9.39 -29.58
C SER A 103 -18.65 10.80 -29.15
N GLN A 104 -19.48 11.51 -28.41
CA GLN A 104 -19.10 12.81 -27.85
C GLN A 104 -18.12 12.65 -26.68
N VAL A 105 -18.29 11.67 -25.80
CA VAL A 105 -17.29 11.37 -24.76
C VAL A 105 -15.93 11.04 -25.37
N VAL A 106 -15.90 10.16 -26.38
CA VAL A 106 -14.66 9.84 -27.10
C VAL A 106 -14.02 11.08 -27.73
N SER A 107 -14.84 12.00 -28.28
CA SER A 107 -14.36 13.24 -28.86
C SER A 107 -13.76 14.19 -27.82
N THR A 108 -14.38 14.37 -26.65
CA THR A 108 -13.84 15.22 -25.58
C THR A 108 -12.54 14.68 -25.04
N LEU A 109 -12.45 13.38 -24.76
CA LEU A 109 -11.22 12.71 -24.31
C LEU A 109 -10.07 12.90 -25.30
N SER A 110 -10.34 12.74 -26.59
CA SER A 110 -9.35 12.96 -27.65
C SER A 110 -8.92 14.44 -27.74
N THR A 111 -9.88 15.36 -27.72
CA THR A 111 -9.61 16.80 -27.83
C THR A 111 -8.78 17.31 -26.66
N ASN A 112 -9.06 16.84 -25.46
CA ASN A 112 -8.39 17.23 -24.24
C ASN A 112 -7.09 16.47 -23.99
N ASN A 113 -6.74 15.48 -24.83
CA ASN A 113 -5.66 14.53 -24.57
C ASN A 113 -5.77 13.96 -23.14
N ALA A 114 -6.97 13.47 -22.80
CA ALA A 114 -7.38 13.13 -21.46
C ALA A 114 -7.75 11.65 -21.32
N ARG A 115 -7.86 11.20 -20.08
CA ARG A 115 -8.51 9.97 -19.71
C ARG A 115 -9.67 10.21 -18.74
N PRO A 116 -10.71 9.36 -18.73
CA PRO A 116 -11.78 9.48 -17.77
C PRO A 116 -11.32 8.97 -16.40
N ILE A 117 -11.83 9.59 -15.33
CA ILE A 117 -11.72 9.11 -13.94
C ILE A 117 -13.08 8.80 -13.33
N SER A 118 -14.17 9.32 -13.92
CA SER A 118 -15.54 8.98 -13.57
C SER A 118 -16.38 8.98 -14.86
N LEU A 119 -17.19 7.96 -15.05
CA LEU A 119 -18.06 7.79 -16.21
C LEU A 119 -19.40 7.25 -15.73
N GLU A 120 -20.41 8.10 -15.74
CA GLU A 120 -21.74 7.78 -15.25
C GLU A 120 -22.74 7.67 -16.41
N PRO A 121 -23.26 6.48 -16.69
CA PRO A 121 -24.32 6.28 -17.68
C PRO A 121 -25.69 6.62 -17.09
N TYR A 122 -26.57 7.18 -17.89
CA TYR A 122 -27.98 7.36 -17.54
C TYR A 122 -28.89 7.35 -18.76
N VAL A 123 -30.14 6.99 -18.54
CA VAL A 123 -31.11 6.85 -19.63
C VAL A 123 -32.15 7.98 -19.58
N VAL A 124 -32.28 8.69 -20.67
CA VAL A 124 -33.31 9.71 -20.82
C VAL A 124 -33.86 9.71 -22.23
N GLY A 125 -35.19 9.77 -22.35
CA GLY A 125 -35.86 9.81 -23.65
C GLY A 125 -35.57 8.59 -24.55
N GLY A 126 -35.29 7.42 -23.97
CA GLY A 126 -34.92 6.22 -24.71
C GLY A 126 -33.48 6.22 -25.29
N SER A 127 -32.64 7.11 -24.82
CA SER A 127 -31.22 7.20 -25.20
C SER A 127 -30.34 7.03 -23.98
N VAL A 128 -29.19 6.40 -24.16
CA VAL A 128 -28.12 6.35 -23.14
C VAL A 128 -27.23 7.57 -23.33
N LEU A 129 -27.09 8.34 -22.26
CA LEU A 129 -26.21 9.49 -22.19
C LEU A 129 -25.21 9.30 -21.05
N PHE A 130 -24.15 10.09 -21.04
CA PHE A 130 -23.06 9.99 -20.07
C PHE A 130 -22.76 11.34 -19.43
N ALA A 131 -22.41 11.28 -18.13
CA ALA A 131 -21.64 12.31 -17.47
C ALA A 131 -20.22 11.79 -17.24
N VAL A 132 -19.21 12.63 -17.45
CA VAL A 132 -17.81 12.24 -17.41
C VAL A 132 -16.97 13.30 -16.70
N VAL A 133 -16.01 12.84 -15.91
CA VAL A 133 -14.90 13.63 -15.38
C VAL A 133 -13.61 13.14 -16.01
N GLU A 134 -12.84 14.06 -16.57
CA GLU A 134 -11.62 13.80 -17.33
C GLU A 134 -10.43 14.50 -16.69
N ILE A 135 -9.25 13.88 -16.75
CA ILE A 135 -7.96 14.49 -16.40
C ILE A 135 -6.96 14.30 -17.55
N PRO A 136 -5.93 15.17 -17.69
CA PRO A 136 -4.90 14.99 -18.70
C PRO A 136 -4.26 13.60 -18.62
N ASN A 137 -4.04 12.97 -19.77
CA ASN A 137 -3.31 11.70 -19.86
C ASN A 137 -1.88 11.93 -20.33
N THR A 138 -1.15 12.82 -19.63
CA THR A 138 0.22 13.24 -19.98
C THR A 138 1.13 13.25 -18.76
N GLY A 139 2.43 13.19 -19.01
CA GLY A 139 3.43 13.25 -17.94
C GLY A 139 3.22 12.12 -16.95
N ALA A 140 3.34 12.44 -15.70
CA ALA A 140 3.21 11.50 -14.61
C ALA A 140 1.80 10.89 -14.44
N GLN A 141 0.78 11.50 -15.01
CA GLN A 141 -0.59 10.98 -15.02
C GLN A 141 -0.90 10.10 -16.24
N GLN A 142 0.07 9.92 -17.13
CA GLN A 142 -0.12 9.13 -18.35
C GLN A 142 -0.29 7.65 -17.99
N ARG A 143 -1.39 7.06 -18.47
CA ARG A 143 -1.73 5.64 -18.30
C ARG A 143 -2.26 5.08 -19.60
N THR A 144 -2.04 3.78 -19.83
CA THR A 144 -2.89 3.05 -20.76
C THR A 144 -4.25 2.88 -20.12
N TRP A 145 -5.30 3.19 -20.84
CA TRP A 145 -6.65 3.13 -20.31
C TRP A 145 -7.65 2.69 -21.39
N TYR A 146 -8.77 2.17 -20.95
CA TYR A 146 -9.89 1.77 -21.79
C TYR A 146 -11.18 2.26 -21.16
N ALA A 147 -12.16 2.59 -21.98
CA ALA A 147 -13.51 2.91 -21.53
C ALA A 147 -14.53 2.16 -22.38
N TYR A 148 -15.53 1.62 -21.72
CA TYR A 148 -16.62 0.90 -22.33
C TYR A 148 -17.95 1.52 -21.94
N TYR A 149 -18.89 1.55 -22.84
CA TYR A 149 -20.10 2.36 -22.77
C TYR A 149 -21.39 1.51 -22.79
N GLY A 150 -21.31 0.23 -22.49
CA GLY A 150 -22.46 -0.67 -22.52
C GLY A 150 -22.11 -2.14 -22.62
N ASN A 151 -21.11 -2.57 -21.87
CA ASN A 151 -20.69 -3.96 -21.83
C ASN A 151 -21.62 -4.79 -20.94
N THR A 152 -21.73 -6.07 -21.25
CA THR A 152 -22.27 -7.10 -20.37
C THR A 152 -21.18 -7.57 -19.37
N GLN A 153 -21.58 -8.25 -18.28
CA GLN A 153 -20.64 -8.80 -17.30
C GLN A 153 -19.57 -9.71 -17.94
N SER A 154 -19.96 -10.54 -18.93
CA SER A 154 -19.05 -11.44 -19.61
C SER A 154 -18.04 -10.71 -20.50
N GLU A 155 -18.44 -9.59 -21.12
CA GLU A 155 -17.55 -8.75 -21.91
C GLU A 155 -16.54 -8.00 -21.03
N ILE A 156 -16.96 -7.56 -19.84
CA ILE A 156 -16.08 -6.94 -18.84
C ILE A 156 -14.99 -7.92 -18.39
N ALA A 157 -15.38 -9.14 -17.98
CA ALA A 157 -14.41 -10.15 -17.57
C ALA A 157 -13.41 -10.51 -18.67
N SER A 158 -13.87 -10.50 -19.95
CA SER A 158 -13.02 -10.75 -21.11
C SER A 158 -12.07 -9.58 -21.40
N SER A 159 -12.51 -8.32 -21.17
CA SER A 159 -11.69 -7.14 -21.43
C SER A 159 -10.48 -7.07 -20.50
N PHE A 160 -10.64 -7.37 -19.23
CA PHE A 160 -9.53 -7.35 -18.25
C PHE A 160 -8.38 -8.29 -18.66
N SER A 161 -8.73 -9.51 -19.05
CA SER A 161 -7.71 -10.48 -19.51
C SER A 161 -7.11 -10.12 -20.88
N THR A 162 -7.90 -9.56 -21.80
CA THR A 162 -7.43 -9.19 -23.14
C THR A 162 -6.50 -7.97 -23.10
N ASN A 163 -6.82 -7.00 -22.25
CA ASN A 163 -6.10 -5.74 -22.16
C ASN A 163 -4.99 -5.75 -21.10
N TYR A 164 -4.88 -6.82 -20.31
CA TYR A 164 -4.03 -6.83 -19.11
C TYR A 164 -4.32 -5.60 -18.23
N SER A 165 -5.61 -5.31 -18.02
CA SER A 165 -6.08 -4.11 -17.34
C SER A 165 -6.83 -4.46 -16.06
N ARG A 166 -7.07 -3.46 -15.24
CA ARG A 166 -7.95 -3.53 -14.08
C ARG A 166 -9.00 -2.43 -14.10
N PRO A 167 -10.20 -2.69 -13.56
CA PRO A 167 -11.22 -1.66 -13.46
C PRO A 167 -10.87 -0.63 -12.37
N ILE A 168 -11.22 0.62 -12.64
CA ILE A 168 -11.23 1.70 -11.64
C ILE A 168 -12.64 2.26 -11.44
N SER A 169 -13.58 1.92 -12.32
CA SER A 169 -14.99 2.28 -12.21
C SER A 169 -15.82 1.26 -12.96
N ILE A 170 -16.87 0.76 -12.33
CA ILE A 170 -17.95 -0.04 -12.94
C ILE A 170 -19.27 0.62 -12.56
N ARG A 171 -20.12 0.95 -13.56
CA ARG A 171 -21.38 1.66 -13.37
C ARG A 171 -22.51 0.97 -14.13
N PRO A 172 -23.44 0.34 -13.42
CA PRO A 172 -24.59 -0.34 -14.05
C PRO A 172 -25.62 0.68 -14.55
N PHE A 173 -26.31 0.31 -15.62
CA PHE A 173 -27.53 0.99 -16.06
C PHE A 173 -28.47 0.00 -16.75
N HIS A 174 -29.75 0.26 -16.61
CA HIS A 174 -30.76 -0.57 -17.24
C HIS A 174 -31.23 0.04 -18.55
N PHE A 175 -31.15 -0.71 -19.64
CA PHE A 175 -31.57 -0.24 -20.95
C PHE A 175 -32.15 -1.40 -21.77
N LEU A 176 -33.33 -1.15 -22.41
CA LEU A 176 -34.03 -2.14 -23.25
C LEU A 176 -34.24 -3.50 -22.58
N GLY A 177 -34.50 -3.52 -21.27
CA GLY A 177 -34.78 -4.73 -20.52
C GLY A 177 -33.56 -5.55 -20.06
N ALA A 178 -32.35 -5.02 -20.22
CA ALA A 178 -31.12 -5.64 -19.76
C ALA A 178 -30.25 -4.67 -18.95
N THR A 179 -29.40 -5.20 -18.09
CA THR A 179 -28.37 -4.43 -17.38
C THR A 179 -27.08 -4.42 -18.19
N TYR A 180 -26.55 -3.24 -18.40
CA TYR A 180 -25.28 -2.94 -19.04
C TYR A 180 -24.42 -2.12 -18.11
N TYR A 181 -23.14 -2.03 -18.44
CA TYR A 181 -22.15 -1.37 -17.60
C TYR A 181 -21.32 -0.35 -18.41
N ALA A 182 -21.13 0.82 -17.83
CA ALA A 182 -20.04 1.71 -18.23
C ALA A 182 -18.83 1.40 -17.35
N VAL A 183 -17.68 1.17 -17.97
CA VAL A 183 -16.44 0.72 -17.28
C VAL A 183 -15.28 1.58 -17.68
N ILE A 184 -14.46 1.94 -16.70
CA ILE A 184 -13.14 2.52 -16.92
C ILE A 184 -12.10 1.52 -16.43
N GLU A 185 -11.14 1.22 -17.29
CA GLU A 185 -9.99 0.36 -16.98
C GLU A 185 -8.69 1.12 -17.16
N ILE A 186 -7.69 0.76 -16.36
CA ILE A 186 -6.30 1.16 -16.58
C ILE A 186 -5.42 -0.07 -16.73
N GLY A 187 -4.31 0.07 -17.45
CA GLY A 187 -3.33 -0.99 -17.57
C GLY A 187 -2.86 -1.49 -16.20
N ASN A 188 -2.86 -2.81 -16.00
CA ASN A 188 -2.53 -3.43 -14.72
C ASN A 188 -1.10 -3.98 -14.72
N TRP A 189 -0.14 -3.10 -14.97
CA TRP A 189 1.30 -3.41 -15.01
C TRP A 189 2.12 -2.24 -14.50
N GLY A 190 3.40 -2.50 -14.24
CA GLY A 190 4.30 -1.47 -13.75
C GLY A 190 3.85 -0.91 -12.38
N PRO A 191 3.99 0.40 -12.18
CA PRO A 191 3.59 1.04 -10.92
C PRO A 191 2.09 0.97 -10.64
N ASP A 192 1.28 0.73 -11.66
CA ASP A 192 -0.18 0.65 -11.55
C ASP A 192 -0.71 -0.76 -11.26
N PHE A 193 0.19 -1.75 -11.17
CA PHE A 193 -0.20 -3.12 -10.86
C PHE A 193 -0.81 -3.21 -9.46
N SER A 194 -2.01 -3.77 -9.40
CA SER A 194 -2.69 -4.10 -8.15
C SER A 194 -3.47 -5.39 -8.34
N LYS A 195 -3.53 -6.21 -7.31
CA LYS A 195 -4.56 -7.25 -7.25
C LYS A 195 -5.90 -6.57 -7.18
N GLU A 196 -6.86 -7.08 -7.91
CA GLU A 196 -8.23 -6.60 -7.88
C GLU A 196 -9.19 -7.76 -7.64
N LEU A 197 -10.33 -7.40 -7.09
CA LEU A 197 -11.52 -8.22 -7.02
C LEU A 197 -12.70 -7.33 -7.39
N TYR A 198 -13.70 -7.87 -8.03
CA TYR A 198 -14.91 -7.16 -8.37
C TYR A 198 -16.13 -8.09 -8.23
N GLY A 199 -17.24 -7.51 -7.88
CA GLY A 199 -18.51 -8.18 -7.72
C GLY A 199 -19.63 -7.51 -8.51
N PHE A 200 -20.66 -8.27 -8.83
CA PHE A 200 -21.85 -7.76 -9.48
C PHE A 200 -23.07 -8.14 -8.67
N ASN A 201 -23.94 -7.16 -8.41
CA ASN A 201 -25.17 -7.33 -7.65
C ASN A 201 -24.95 -8.03 -6.29
N GLU A 202 -23.89 -7.69 -5.61
CA GLU A 202 -23.53 -8.28 -4.33
C GLU A 202 -24.43 -7.78 -3.20
N SER A 203 -24.72 -8.69 -2.28
CA SER A 203 -25.42 -8.32 -1.05
C SER A 203 -24.47 -7.66 -0.06
N VAL A 204 -25.00 -6.84 0.84
CA VAL A 204 -24.23 -6.24 1.95
C VAL A 204 -23.47 -7.29 2.77
N SER A 205 -24.03 -8.48 2.95
CA SER A 205 -23.37 -9.57 3.68
C SER A 205 -22.20 -10.16 2.90
N THR A 206 -22.28 -10.22 1.58
CA THR A 206 -21.18 -10.65 0.71
C THR A 206 -20.02 -9.64 0.77
N ILE A 207 -20.36 -8.34 0.62
CA ILE A 207 -19.39 -7.24 0.74
C ILE A 207 -18.69 -7.29 2.09
N ALA A 208 -19.45 -7.44 3.20
CA ALA A 208 -18.86 -7.52 4.53
C ALA A 208 -17.92 -8.71 4.70
N ALA A 209 -18.23 -9.86 4.11
CA ALA A 209 -17.35 -11.03 4.14
C ALA A 209 -16.06 -10.80 3.35
N THR A 210 -16.15 -10.15 2.18
CA THR A 210 -14.99 -9.78 1.36
C THR A 210 -14.08 -8.79 2.08
N VAL A 211 -14.67 -7.79 2.74
CA VAL A 211 -13.93 -6.83 3.58
C VAL A 211 -13.22 -7.52 4.75
N GLN A 212 -13.88 -8.46 5.44
CA GLN A 212 -13.27 -9.25 6.52
C GLN A 212 -12.12 -10.14 6.03
N ALA A 213 -12.14 -10.52 4.76
CA ALA A 213 -11.07 -11.29 4.13
C ALA A 213 -9.84 -10.42 3.73
N GLY A 214 -9.82 -9.13 4.10
CA GLY A 214 -8.68 -8.23 3.89
C GLY A 214 -8.74 -7.41 2.60
N TRP A 215 -9.93 -7.27 2.00
CA TRP A 215 -10.14 -6.43 0.83
C TRP A 215 -10.76 -5.09 1.20
N ARG A 216 -10.36 -4.04 0.54
CA ARG A 216 -10.90 -2.68 0.67
C ARG A 216 -11.74 -2.34 -0.55
N LEU A 217 -12.92 -1.77 -0.32
CA LEU A 217 -13.71 -1.16 -1.38
C LEU A 217 -13.01 0.10 -1.93
N ILE A 218 -12.97 0.23 -3.24
CA ILE A 218 -12.47 1.41 -3.95
C ILE A 218 -13.54 2.10 -4.79
N ALA A 219 -14.56 1.35 -5.20
CA ALA A 219 -15.74 1.88 -5.87
C ALA A 219 -16.96 1.01 -5.56
N MET A 220 -18.14 1.62 -5.57
CA MET A 220 -19.42 0.99 -5.32
C MET A 220 -20.51 1.65 -6.16
N ALA A 221 -21.39 0.88 -6.74
CA ALA A 221 -22.56 1.37 -7.44
C ALA A 221 -23.79 0.54 -7.08
N ALA A 222 -24.92 1.19 -6.87
CA ALA A 222 -26.17 0.46 -6.68
C ALA A 222 -26.58 -0.24 -7.98
N ASP A 223 -26.77 -1.56 -7.91
CA ASP A 223 -27.22 -2.37 -9.04
C ASP A 223 -28.75 -2.33 -9.14
N PRO A 224 -29.31 -2.25 -10.35
CA PRO A 224 -30.76 -2.33 -10.56
C PRO A 224 -31.42 -3.61 -10.00
N GLY A 225 -30.66 -4.67 -9.77
CA GLY A 225 -31.06 -5.92 -9.13
C GLY A 225 -31.22 -5.83 -7.60
N GLY A 226 -30.86 -4.71 -6.98
CA GLY A 226 -31.03 -4.42 -5.56
C GLY A 226 -29.82 -4.69 -4.66
N GLY A 227 -28.69 -5.14 -5.22
CA GLY A 227 -27.39 -5.22 -4.56
C GLY A 227 -26.46 -4.08 -4.98
N PHE A 228 -25.17 -4.35 -4.96
CA PHE A 228 -24.13 -3.40 -5.38
C PHE A 228 -23.17 -4.06 -6.35
N ASP A 229 -22.65 -3.26 -7.27
CA ASP A 229 -21.49 -3.60 -8.09
C ASP A 229 -20.26 -2.95 -7.46
N ASP A 230 -19.28 -3.76 -7.14
CA ASP A 230 -18.19 -3.38 -6.25
C ASP A 230 -16.83 -3.64 -6.86
N LEU A 231 -15.89 -2.76 -6.54
CA LEU A 231 -14.48 -2.93 -6.84
C LEU A 231 -13.67 -2.94 -5.55
N TYR A 232 -12.75 -3.86 -5.47
CA TYR A 232 -11.90 -4.04 -4.30
C TYR A 232 -10.42 -4.05 -4.68
N GLN A 233 -9.62 -3.60 -3.74
CA GLN A 233 -8.17 -3.79 -3.71
C GLN A 233 -7.76 -4.39 -2.37
N PRO A 234 -6.59 -5.03 -2.26
CA PRO A 234 -6.06 -5.43 -0.97
C PRO A 234 -6.02 -4.22 -0.02
N THR A 235 -6.33 -4.44 1.25
CA THR A 235 -6.18 -3.40 2.27
C THR A 235 -4.71 -3.05 2.44
N GLU A 236 -4.37 -1.77 2.35
CA GLU A 236 -2.99 -1.27 2.36
C GLU A 236 -2.63 -0.55 3.66
N GLY A 237 -3.40 -0.79 4.73
CA GLY A 237 -3.16 -0.25 6.08
C GLY A 237 -3.68 1.15 6.30
N GLU A 238 -4.13 1.83 5.26
CA GLU A 238 -4.84 3.08 5.41
C GLU A 238 -6.17 2.84 6.12
N ARG A 239 -6.56 3.79 6.96
CA ARG A 239 -7.88 3.79 7.55
C ARG A 239 -8.90 4.11 6.47
N TRP A 240 -9.94 3.30 6.40
CA TRP A 240 -11.05 3.44 5.47
C TRP A 240 -12.32 2.89 6.09
N SER A 241 -13.45 3.32 5.58
CA SER A 241 -14.76 2.83 5.99
C SER A 241 -15.73 2.79 4.82
N TRP A 242 -16.82 2.07 4.99
CA TRP A 242 -17.93 2.09 4.06
C TRP A 242 -19.25 2.08 4.84
N TYR A 243 -20.22 2.77 4.30
CA TYR A 243 -21.53 2.91 4.91
C TYR A 243 -22.61 2.72 3.85
N TYR A 244 -23.79 2.29 4.27
CA TYR A 244 -24.94 2.09 3.41
C TYR A 244 -26.23 2.37 4.18
N GLY A 245 -27.33 2.70 3.47
CA GLY A 245 -28.61 3.02 4.08
C GLY A 245 -28.66 4.37 4.77
N GLU A 246 -27.71 5.25 4.49
CA GLU A 246 -27.57 6.52 5.18
C GLU A 246 -28.27 7.67 4.44
N SER A 247 -28.68 8.72 5.17
CA SER A 247 -29.00 9.99 4.52
C SER A 247 -27.70 10.67 4.04
N ALA A 248 -27.78 11.50 3.02
CA ALA A 248 -26.62 12.24 2.51
C ALA A 248 -25.89 13.02 3.62
N THR A 249 -26.64 13.70 4.49
CA THR A 249 -26.07 14.46 5.61
C THR A 249 -25.39 13.55 6.62
N ASN A 250 -25.99 12.40 6.95
CA ASN A 250 -25.40 11.48 7.91
C ASN A 250 -24.12 10.84 7.36
N LEU A 251 -24.12 10.46 6.09
CA LEU A 251 -22.93 9.92 5.42
C LEU A 251 -21.73 10.89 5.50
N VAL A 252 -21.95 12.17 5.16
CA VAL A 252 -20.91 13.19 5.28
C VAL A 252 -20.44 13.37 6.73
N ASN A 253 -21.38 13.38 7.69
CA ASN A 253 -21.02 13.50 9.12
C ASN A 253 -20.21 12.29 9.61
N LEU A 254 -20.52 11.08 9.17
CA LEU A 254 -19.74 9.88 9.50
C LEU A 254 -18.31 10.02 9.00
N MET A 255 -18.10 10.47 7.76
CA MET A 255 -16.76 10.72 7.20
C MET A 255 -16.00 11.79 7.99
N LEU A 256 -16.64 12.92 8.29
CA LEU A 256 -16.03 14.00 9.05
C LEU A 256 -15.63 13.55 10.47
N ASN A 257 -16.49 12.80 11.14
CA ASN A 257 -16.24 12.29 12.49
C ASN A 257 -15.13 11.24 12.55
N SER A 258 -14.98 10.44 11.49
CA SER A 258 -13.89 9.46 11.37
C SER A 258 -12.60 10.08 10.82
N GLY A 259 -12.62 11.35 10.37
CA GLY A 259 -11.49 12.01 9.74
C GLY A 259 -11.18 11.43 8.36
N GLU A 260 -12.19 11.01 7.63
CA GLU A 260 -12.09 10.44 6.29
C GLU A 260 -12.64 11.40 5.25
N ARG A 261 -12.24 11.25 4.01
CA ARG A 261 -12.88 11.89 2.86
C ARG A 261 -13.71 10.86 2.09
N LEU A 262 -14.83 11.31 1.56
CA LEU A 262 -15.67 10.48 0.71
C LEU A 262 -15.00 10.33 -0.67
N ILE A 263 -14.67 9.10 -1.07
CA ILE A 263 -14.04 8.81 -2.36
C ILE A 263 -15.04 8.26 -3.38
N ASP A 264 -16.11 7.64 -2.94
CA ASP A 264 -17.21 7.19 -3.81
C ASP A 264 -18.55 7.31 -3.10
N ILE A 265 -19.60 7.62 -3.86
CA ILE A 265 -20.98 7.74 -3.38
C ILE A 265 -21.94 7.17 -4.43
N THR A 266 -22.97 6.48 -3.96
CA THR A 266 -24.09 6.04 -4.81
C THR A 266 -25.40 6.20 -4.05
N SER A 267 -26.44 6.62 -4.75
CA SER A 267 -27.80 6.70 -4.22
C SER A 267 -28.64 5.52 -4.69
N TYR A 268 -29.58 5.09 -3.86
CA TYR A 268 -30.54 4.02 -4.18
C TYR A 268 -31.83 4.18 -3.38
N SER A 269 -32.89 3.47 -3.79
CA SER A 269 -34.16 3.49 -3.08
C SER A 269 -34.20 2.39 -2.02
N SER A 270 -34.54 2.75 -0.80
CA SER A 270 -34.81 1.80 0.29
C SER A 270 -36.04 2.25 1.09
N GLY A 271 -37.02 1.38 1.22
CA GLY A 271 -38.26 1.71 1.95
C GLY A 271 -39.03 2.91 1.37
N GLY A 272 -38.88 3.21 0.08
CA GLY A 272 -39.52 4.36 -0.58
C GLY A 272 -38.81 5.70 -0.37
N SER A 273 -37.65 5.70 0.25
CA SER A 273 -36.77 6.89 0.43
C SER A 273 -35.46 6.71 -0.33
N THR A 274 -34.88 7.84 -0.79
CA THR A 274 -33.51 7.86 -1.30
C THR A 274 -32.54 7.77 -0.14
N VAL A 275 -31.68 6.77 -0.17
CA VAL A 275 -30.57 6.57 0.76
C VAL A 275 -29.27 6.45 -0.02
N TYR A 276 -28.16 6.55 0.70
CA TYR A 276 -26.83 6.58 0.11
C TYR A 276 -25.95 5.48 0.69
N ALA A 277 -25.07 4.97 -0.15
CA ALA A 277 -23.89 4.23 0.25
C ALA A 277 -22.64 5.00 -0.17
N GLY A 278 -21.57 4.88 0.59
CA GLY A 278 -20.33 5.58 0.28
C GLY A 278 -19.12 4.95 0.94
N ILE A 279 -17.97 5.27 0.36
CA ILE A 279 -16.66 4.78 0.79
C ILE A 279 -15.84 5.97 1.28
N GLY A 280 -15.35 5.88 2.52
CA GLY A 280 -14.44 6.83 3.15
C GLY A 280 -13.01 6.34 3.08
N LEU A 281 -12.08 7.25 2.87
CA LEU A 281 -10.64 7.01 2.93
C LEU A 281 -10.00 8.01 3.86
N ASP A 282 -8.99 7.58 4.61
CA ASP A 282 -8.27 8.42 5.55
C ASP A 282 -7.89 9.77 4.93
N ASN A 283 -8.26 10.81 5.63
CA ASN A 283 -8.01 12.21 5.26
C ASN A 283 -7.47 13.00 6.47
N THR A 284 -7.06 12.29 7.50
CA THR A 284 -6.42 12.92 8.64
C THR A 284 -4.94 13.05 8.37
N ASN A 285 -4.43 14.27 8.46
CA ASN A 285 -3.02 14.48 8.76
C ASN A 285 -2.77 14.10 10.23
N VAL A 286 -3.06 12.88 10.61
CA VAL A 286 -2.71 12.35 11.94
C VAL A 286 -1.20 12.14 12.06
N LEU A 287 -0.51 12.22 10.96
CA LEU A 287 0.93 12.27 10.97
C LEU A 287 1.32 13.68 11.42
N GLN A 288 1.56 13.81 12.71
CA GLN A 288 2.10 15.06 13.26
C GLN A 288 3.46 15.36 12.61
N ASP A 289 3.80 16.65 12.39
CA ASP A 289 5.18 17.01 12.24
C ASP A 289 6.01 16.32 13.34
N PRO A 290 7.03 15.58 13.04
CA PRO A 290 7.85 15.33 11.87
C PRO A 290 7.48 14.07 11.06
N ILE A 291 6.44 13.35 11.42
CA ILE A 291 6.04 12.07 10.83
C ILE A 291 5.50 12.27 9.40
N ASN A 292 4.75 13.33 9.18
CA ASN A 292 4.30 13.72 7.84
C ASN A 292 5.44 14.01 6.90
N ASN A 293 6.49 14.66 7.42
CA ASN A 293 7.68 14.94 6.64
C ASN A 293 8.42 13.64 6.27
N ALA A 294 8.45 12.66 7.18
CA ALA A 294 9.08 11.37 6.93
C ALA A 294 8.40 10.61 5.77
N SER A 295 7.08 10.46 5.80
CA SER A 295 6.34 9.80 4.72
C SER A 295 6.50 10.56 3.40
N ALA A 296 6.31 11.88 3.39
CA ALA A 296 6.46 12.70 2.20
C ALA A 296 7.90 12.64 1.64
N ASN A 297 8.93 12.67 2.48
CA ASN A 297 10.32 12.55 2.05
C ASN A 297 10.62 11.20 1.41
N VAL A 298 10.07 10.11 1.95
CA VAL A 298 10.18 8.75 1.41
C VAL A 298 9.54 8.69 0.02
N GLU A 299 8.34 9.20 -0.14
CA GLU A 299 7.63 9.22 -1.42
C GLU A 299 8.32 10.11 -2.46
N ASN A 300 8.78 11.30 -2.05
CA ASN A 300 9.55 12.21 -2.90
C ASN A 300 10.86 11.57 -3.37
N TYR A 301 11.52 10.81 -2.52
CA TYR A 301 12.73 10.09 -2.89
C TYR A 301 12.44 9.04 -3.97
N ALA A 302 11.39 8.23 -3.82
CA ALA A 302 10.97 7.27 -4.82
C ALA A 302 10.66 7.96 -6.17
N ALA A 303 9.86 9.01 -6.13
CA ALA A 303 9.46 9.77 -7.31
C ALA A 303 10.65 10.42 -8.03
N SER A 304 11.60 10.99 -7.29
CA SER A 304 12.79 11.63 -7.86
C SER A 304 13.72 10.65 -8.59
N ASN A 305 13.64 9.36 -8.24
CA ASN A 305 14.37 8.28 -8.90
C ASN A 305 13.56 7.60 -10.02
N GLY A 306 12.34 8.07 -10.29
CA GLY A 306 11.47 7.49 -11.32
C GLY A 306 10.89 6.12 -10.93
N TRP A 307 10.87 5.79 -9.63
CA TRP A 307 10.25 4.59 -9.09
C TRP A 307 8.80 4.86 -8.73
N GLY A 308 7.93 3.88 -8.85
CA GLY A 308 6.51 4.08 -8.67
C GLY A 308 5.80 2.93 -7.96
N GLY A 309 4.59 3.20 -7.50
CA GLY A 309 3.68 2.20 -6.93
C GLY A 309 4.10 1.60 -5.59
N GLY A 310 5.19 2.05 -5.00
CA GLY A 310 5.68 1.51 -3.73
C GLY A 310 4.78 1.86 -2.55
N LEU A 311 4.65 0.92 -1.64
CA LEU A 311 4.00 1.09 -0.36
C LEU A 311 5.05 1.09 0.74
N PHE A 312 5.07 2.13 1.54
CA PHE A 312 6.09 2.35 2.55
C PHE A 312 5.47 2.33 3.94
N GLY A 313 6.14 1.71 4.88
CA GLY A 313 5.71 1.72 6.28
C GLY A 313 6.88 1.77 7.22
N ALA A 314 6.71 2.44 8.34
CA ALA A 314 7.72 2.51 9.38
C ALA A 314 7.12 2.60 10.78
N TYR A 315 7.84 2.07 11.72
CA TYR A 315 7.55 2.20 13.14
C TYR A 315 8.84 2.26 13.93
N LEU A 316 9.03 3.30 14.72
CA LEU A 316 10.15 3.42 15.64
C LEU A 316 9.64 3.91 16.99
N ALA A 317 9.90 3.14 18.02
CA ALA A 317 9.50 3.46 19.39
C ALA A 317 10.58 3.11 20.43
N PRO A 318 10.66 3.82 21.56
CA PRO A 318 11.49 3.37 22.67
C PRO A 318 11.11 1.95 23.10
N THR A 319 12.08 1.07 23.29
CA THR A 319 11.80 -0.33 23.70
C THR A 319 11.05 -0.45 25.02
N THR A 320 11.12 0.55 25.90
CA THR A 320 10.40 0.58 27.17
C THR A 320 8.98 1.14 27.09
N SER A 321 8.58 1.67 25.94
CA SER A 321 7.26 2.27 25.71
C SER A 321 6.85 2.14 24.24
N VAL A 322 6.83 0.92 23.73
CA VAL A 322 6.59 0.62 22.32
C VAL A 322 5.24 1.14 21.81
N GLY A 323 4.25 1.30 22.66
CA GLY A 323 2.96 1.89 22.30
C GLY A 323 2.99 3.42 22.09
N ASN A 324 4.14 4.07 22.31
CA ASN A 324 4.32 5.51 22.09
C ASN A 324 5.42 5.76 21.05
N PRO A 325 5.15 5.57 19.77
CA PRO A 325 6.15 5.72 18.71
C PRO A 325 6.60 7.17 18.54
N LEU A 326 7.85 7.33 18.14
CA LEU A 326 8.37 8.59 17.61
C LEU A 326 8.05 8.74 16.13
N VAL A 327 7.94 7.60 15.43
CA VAL A 327 7.52 7.53 14.03
C VAL A 327 6.57 6.35 13.88
N ALA A 328 5.47 6.56 13.17
CA ALA A 328 4.51 5.52 12.84
C ALA A 328 3.72 5.94 11.58
N PHE A 329 4.11 5.47 10.42
CA PHE A 329 3.30 5.63 9.21
C PHE A 329 3.06 4.27 8.56
N ASN A 330 1.84 4.03 8.08
CA ASN A 330 1.35 2.75 7.60
C ASN A 330 1.69 1.57 8.52
N SER A 331 1.79 1.85 9.83
CA SER A 331 2.35 0.91 10.80
C SER A 331 1.45 -0.28 11.12
N GLY A 332 0.18 -0.19 10.80
CA GLY A 332 -0.81 -1.27 10.92
C GLY A 332 -1.03 -2.05 9.62
N TYR A 333 -0.40 -1.64 8.53
CA TYR A 333 -0.50 -2.36 7.27
C TYR A 333 0.21 -3.72 7.33
N ARG A 334 -0.35 -4.71 6.66
CA ARG A 334 0.18 -6.07 6.60
C ARG A 334 1.11 -6.22 5.40
N PHE A 335 2.36 -5.89 5.62
CA PHE A 335 3.41 -5.99 4.61
C PHE A 335 3.85 -7.43 4.37
N GLU A 336 4.32 -7.73 3.16
CA GLU A 336 5.12 -8.94 2.89
C GLU A 336 6.50 -8.76 3.56
N PRO A 337 6.82 -9.53 4.60
CA PRO A 337 8.04 -9.33 5.36
C PRO A 337 9.28 -9.97 4.73
N ALA A 338 9.10 -10.75 3.68
CA ALA A 338 10.17 -11.58 3.12
C ALA A 338 10.95 -12.30 4.25
N SER A 339 12.27 -12.29 4.22
CA SER A 339 13.10 -12.97 5.22
C SER A 339 13.11 -12.33 6.61
N THR A 340 12.54 -11.14 6.81
CA THR A 340 12.43 -10.56 8.16
C THR A 340 11.58 -11.42 9.09
N ILE A 341 10.59 -12.14 8.56
CA ILE A 341 9.75 -13.06 9.36
C ILE A 341 10.53 -14.19 10.02
N LYS A 342 11.75 -14.52 9.56
CA LYS A 342 12.62 -15.57 10.15
C LYS A 342 12.95 -15.31 11.62
N VAL A 343 12.84 -14.07 12.05
CA VAL A 343 13.01 -13.69 13.46
C VAL A 343 12.04 -14.42 14.39
N LEU A 344 10.84 -14.77 13.91
CA LEU A 344 9.90 -15.58 14.69
C LEU A 344 10.40 -17.00 14.94
N TYR A 345 11.05 -17.61 13.96
CA TYR A 345 11.65 -18.94 14.11
C TYR A 345 12.87 -18.90 15.03
N LEU A 346 13.68 -17.84 14.96
CA LEU A 346 14.78 -17.63 15.91
C LEU A 346 14.25 -17.55 17.35
N LEU A 347 13.26 -16.68 17.57
CA LEU A 347 12.66 -16.50 18.90
C LEU A 347 12.05 -17.82 19.42
N TYR A 348 11.27 -18.51 18.57
CA TYR A 348 10.65 -19.78 18.95
C TYR A 348 11.71 -20.83 19.33
N SER A 349 12.74 -20.99 18.50
CA SER A 349 13.82 -21.95 18.76
C SER A 349 14.53 -21.67 20.09
N LEU A 350 14.89 -20.41 20.33
CA LEU A 350 15.53 -20.02 21.60
C LEU A 350 14.62 -20.20 22.82
N LYS A 351 13.29 -20.03 22.66
CA LYS A 351 12.31 -20.36 23.72
C LYS A 351 12.27 -21.86 24.00
N GLN A 352 12.33 -22.73 22.96
CA GLN A 352 12.43 -24.19 23.15
C GLN A 352 13.71 -24.59 23.87
N VAL A 353 14.85 -23.99 23.49
CA VAL A 353 16.14 -24.24 24.15
C VAL A 353 16.10 -23.72 25.60
N GLN A 354 15.57 -22.56 25.85
CA GLN A 354 15.42 -22.01 27.21
C GLN A 354 14.53 -22.87 28.11
N ALA A 355 13.50 -23.49 27.55
CA ALA A 355 12.60 -24.41 28.24
C ALA A 355 13.19 -25.81 28.44
N GLY A 356 14.38 -26.10 27.87
CA GLY A 356 14.99 -27.42 27.91
C GLY A 356 14.33 -28.47 27.01
N LEU A 357 13.48 -28.01 26.07
CA LEU A 357 12.79 -28.88 25.11
C LEU A 357 13.63 -29.11 23.85
N ASP A 358 14.68 -28.31 23.66
CA ASP A 358 15.69 -28.47 22.61
C ASP A 358 17.08 -28.05 23.13
N SER A 359 18.13 -28.20 22.31
CA SER A 359 19.49 -27.79 22.66
C SER A 359 20.20 -27.19 21.45
N LEU A 360 21.00 -26.14 21.68
CA LEU A 360 21.84 -25.54 20.61
C LEU A 360 22.83 -26.58 20.02
N SER A 361 23.17 -27.64 20.74
CA SER A 361 24.00 -28.73 20.26
C SER A 361 23.22 -29.87 19.59
N SER A 362 21.88 -29.82 19.56
CA SER A 362 21.07 -30.83 18.87
C SER A 362 21.44 -30.90 17.40
N SER A 363 21.45 -32.12 16.86
CA SER A 363 21.64 -32.34 15.42
C SER A 363 20.52 -31.67 14.62
N PHE A 364 20.90 -31.01 13.57
CA PHE A 364 20.01 -30.29 12.66
C PHE A 364 20.37 -30.63 11.21
N THR A 365 19.41 -31.12 10.46
CA THR A 365 19.60 -31.49 9.05
C THR A 365 18.73 -30.60 8.15
N TYR A 366 19.32 -30.12 7.07
CA TYR A 366 18.63 -29.41 6.00
C TYR A 366 19.11 -29.94 4.63
N TYR A 367 18.41 -29.60 3.55
CA TYR A 367 18.70 -30.10 2.23
C TYR A 367 19.14 -28.97 1.29
N VAL A 368 20.10 -29.29 0.41
CA VAL A 368 20.68 -28.33 -0.52
C VAL A 368 20.26 -28.64 -1.95
N ASP A 369 20.27 -27.60 -2.81
CA ASP A 369 20.13 -27.78 -4.24
C ASP A 369 21.33 -28.61 -4.75
N PRO A 370 21.10 -29.77 -5.37
CA PRO A 370 22.18 -30.59 -5.91
C PRO A 370 22.95 -29.93 -7.06
N SER A 371 22.35 -28.94 -7.74
CA SER A 371 22.99 -28.21 -8.83
C SER A 371 23.83 -27.03 -8.36
N ASP A 372 23.45 -26.39 -7.23
CA ASP A 372 24.19 -25.30 -6.58
C ASP A 372 24.04 -25.39 -5.04
N PRO A 373 24.81 -26.27 -4.39
CA PRO A 373 24.71 -26.46 -2.94
C PRO A 373 25.14 -25.24 -2.11
N THR A 374 25.70 -24.21 -2.72
CA THR A 374 26.12 -22.97 -2.04
C THR A 374 25.06 -21.88 -2.02
N ASN A 375 24.04 -21.98 -2.86
CA ASN A 375 22.98 -20.99 -2.97
C ASN A 375 22.05 -21.02 -1.74
N THR A 376 22.14 -20.02 -0.88
CA THR A 376 21.31 -19.88 0.32
C THR A 376 19.96 -19.23 0.05
N GLY A 377 19.85 -18.43 -1.03
CA GLY A 377 18.63 -17.73 -1.43
C GLY A 377 17.66 -18.56 -2.26
N VAL A 378 18.03 -19.80 -2.57
CA VAL A 378 17.22 -20.71 -3.39
C VAL A 378 15.89 -21.03 -2.71
N CYS A 379 14.85 -21.25 -3.52
CA CYS A 379 13.59 -21.80 -3.04
C CYS A 379 13.71 -23.32 -2.81
N PRO A 380 13.63 -23.81 -1.57
CA PRO A 380 13.73 -25.23 -1.27
C PRO A 380 12.63 -26.03 -2.00
N GLN A 381 12.99 -27.20 -2.48
CA GLN A 381 12.06 -28.09 -3.19
C GLN A 381 12.02 -29.47 -2.51
N LEU A 382 10.83 -30.02 -2.37
CA LEU A 382 10.63 -31.36 -1.78
C LEU A 382 11.47 -32.43 -2.49
N ALA A 383 11.72 -32.29 -3.78
CA ALA A 383 12.55 -33.21 -4.56
C ALA A 383 14.02 -33.26 -4.09
N TRP A 384 14.49 -32.26 -3.36
CA TRP A 384 15.84 -32.23 -2.82
C TRP A 384 15.97 -32.94 -1.46
N GLU A 385 14.88 -33.23 -0.81
CA GLU A 385 14.84 -33.85 0.53
C GLU A 385 15.17 -35.35 0.46
N VAL A 386 16.35 -35.64 -0.05
CA VAL A 386 16.91 -37.01 -0.15
C VAL A 386 18.26 -37.09 0.58
N PRO A 387 18.66 -38.27 1.11
CA PRO A 387 19.88 -38.40 1.91
C PRO A 387 21.16 -37.86 1.22
N ALA A 388 21.23 -37.93 -0.11
CA ALA A 388 22.39 -37.46 -0.86
C ALA A 388 22.59 -35.94 -0.83
N ASN A 389 21.53 -35.18 -0.57
CA ASN A 389 21.53 -33.71 -0.53
C ASN A 389 21.48 -33.19 0.93
N ALA A 390 21.53 -34.09 1.91
CA ALA A 390 21.42 -33.72 3.32
C ALA A 390 22.71 -33.10 3.85
N VAL A 391 22.58 -31.97 4.51
CA VAL A 391 23.67 -31.34 5.28
C VAL A 391 23.27 -31.35 6.75
N THR A 392 24.16 -31.88 7.60
CA THR A 392 23.93 -31.94 9.05
C THR A 392 24.84 -30.97 9.78
N THR A 393 24.27 -30.20 10.70
CA THR A 393 24.96 -29.27 11.56
C THR A 393 24.35 -29.28 12.97
N THR A 394 24.68 -28.33 13.81
CA THR A 394 23.99 -28.11 15.09
C THR A 394 22.86 -27.09 14.95
N LEU A 395 21.86 -27.14 15.85
CA LEU A 395 20.79 -26.14 15.87
C LEU A 395 21.36 -24.71 16.00
N GLY A 396 22.38 -24.52 16.88
CA GLY A 396 22.99 -23.18 17.02
C GLY A 396 23.60 -22.66 15.73
N ASN A 397 24.34 -23.49 14.98
CA ASN A 397 24.87 -23.10 13.67
C ASN A 397 23.75 -22.87 12.65
N ALA A 398 22.70 -23.66 12.69
CA ALA A 398 21.56 -23.51 11.80
C ALA A 398 20.85 -22.16 12.04
N LEU A 399 20.63 -21.75 13.28
CA LEU A 399 20.05 -20.45 13.62
C LEU A 399 20.90 -19.29 13.07
N GLN A 400 22.22 -19.39 13.21
CA GLN A 400 23.13 -18.39 12.66
C GLN A 400 23.09 -18.35 11.12
N LEU A 401 23.07 -19.49 10.43
CA LEU A 401 22.91 -19.55 8.97
C LEU A 401 21.59 -18.94 8.52
N MET A 402 20.48 -19.25 9.20
CA MET A 402 19.17 -18.72 8.89
C MET A 402 19.12 -17.19 9.02
N MET A 403 19.70 -16.65 10.08
CA MET A 403 19.60 -15.22 10.37
C MET A 403 20.66 -14.42 9.62
N TYR A 404 21.94 -14.80 9.70
CA TYR A 404 23.04 -14.04 9.12
C TYR A 404 23.10 -14.18 7.59
N ASN A 405 23.02 -15.41 7.08
CA ASN A 405 23.04 -15.69 5.64
C ASN A 405 21.64 -15.64 5.00
N SER A 406 20.61 -15.49 5.81
CA SER A 406 19.22 -15.56 5.36
C SER A 406 18.87 -16.89 4.64
N ASP A 407 19.46 -18.01 5.07
CA ASP A 407 19.38 -19.30 4.39
C ASP A 407 17.95 -19.87 4.39
N ASN A 408 17.34 -19.92 3.20
CA ASN A 408 15.97 -20.41 3.01
C ASN A 408 15.85 -21.93 3.25
N ARG A 409 16.92 -22.70 2.96
CA ARG A 409 16.96 -24.15 3.15
C ARG A 409 16.90 -24.51 4.64
N VAL A 410 17.64 -23.76 5.44
CA VAL A 410 17.60 -23.88 6.90
C VAL A 410 16.25 -23.44 7.45
N THR A 411 15.67 -22.36 6.90
CA THR A 411 14.33 -21.91 7.31
C THR A 411 13.28 -22.98 7.06
N ARG A 412 13.32 -23.64 5.91
CA ARG A 412 12.44 -24.76 5.59
C ARG A 412 12.56 -25.89 6.61
N ALA A 413 13.78 -26.25 6.97
CA ALA A 413 14.02 -27.30 7.97
C ALA A 413 13.59 -26.87 9.39
N MET A 414 13.61 -25.56 9.72
CA MET A 414 13.02 -25.03 10.96
C MET A 414 11.50 -25.16 10.97
N GLU A 415 10.85 -24.89 9.83
CA GLU A 415 9.40 -25.10 9.69
C GLU A 415 9.02 -26.56 9.92
N GLU A 416 9.79 -27.49 9.41
CA GLU A 416 9.58 -28.93 9.64
C GLU A 416 9.82 -29.33 11.08
N ARG A 417 10.88 -28.81 11.72
CA ARG A 417 11.23 -29.13 13.10
C ARG A 417 10.17 -28.66 14.08
N TYR A 418 9.68 -27.43 13.93
CA TYR A 418 8.85 -26.79 14.93
C TYR A 418 7.37 -26.65 14.53
N GLY A 419 7.08 -26.72 13.26
CA GLY A 419 5.74 -26.51 12.72
C GLY A 419 5.35 -25.02 12.65
N MET A 420 4.96 -24.58 11.48
CA MET A 420 4.53 -23.18 11.24
C MET A 420 3.39 -22.76 12.17
N SER A 421 2.43 -23.65 12.45
CA SER A 421 1.29 -23.38 13.34
C SER A 421 1.71 -23.06 14.79
N ASN A 422 2.78 -23.71 15.30
CA ASN A 422 3.28 -23.45 16.64
C ASN A 422 3.98 -22.08 16.72
N VAL A 423 4.72 -21.71 15.69
CA VAL A 423 5.34 -20.38 15.59
C VAL A 423 4.28 -19.28 15.45
N GLN A 424 3.23 -19.53 14.66
CA GLN A 424 2.06 -18.64 14.55
C GLN A 424 1.34 -18.48 15.89
N ALA A 425 1.12 -19.57 16.62
CA ALA A 425 0.49 -19.51 17.94
C ALA A 425 1.34 -18.71 18.95
N MET A 426 2.67 -18.84 18.88
CA MET A 426 3.57 -17.98 19.66
C MET A 426 3.41 -16.53 19.27
N ALA A 427 3.44 -16.17 18.00
CA ALA A 427 3.26 -14.80 17.54
C ALA A 427 1.95 -14.19 18.08
N ALA A 428 0.85 -14.91 17.99
CA ALA A 428 -0.44 -14.50 18.55
C ALA A 428 -0.38 -14.30 20.08
N SER A 429 0.31 -15.21 20.81
CA SER A 429 0.47 -15.11 22.27
C SER A 429 1.29 -13.90 22.72
N LEU A 430 2.16 -13.39 21.85
CA LEU A 430 2.97 -12.18 22.05
C LEU A 430 2.20 -10.89 21.77
N GLY A 431 0.97 -10.99 21.29
CA GLY A 431 0.16 -9.83 20.87
C GLY A 431 0.46 -9.33 19.47
N LEU A 432 1.18 -10.11 18.64
CA LEU A 432 1.43 -9.80 17.22
C LEU A 432 0.17 -10.14 16.42
N SER A 433 -0.86 -9.32 16.56
CA SER A 433 -2.23 -9.64 16.12
C SER A 433 -2.42 -9.55 14.61
N HIS A 434 -1.50 -8.90 13.90
CA HIS A 434 -1.55 -8.72 12.45
C HIS A 434 -0.38 -9.41 11.73
N THR A 435 0.24 -10.37 12.41
CA THR A 435 1.32 -11.20 11.87
C THR A 435 0.77 -12.55 11.45
N THR A 436 0.99 -12.94 10.19
CA THR A 436 0.48 -14.19 9.64
C THR A 436 1.60 -14.97 8.97
N LEU A 437 1.78 -16.21 9.38
CA LEU A 437 2.59 -17.22 8.68
C LEU A 437 1.62 -18.06 7.83
N ALA A 438 1.51 -17.74 6.55
CA ALA A 438 0.55 -18.35 5.64
C ALA A 438 1.18 -19.24 4.58
N GLN A 439 2.48 -19.09 4.34
CA GLN A 439 3.20 -19.85 3.32
C GLN A 439 4.22 -20.78 3.94
N PRO A 440 4.17 -22.08 3.62
CA PRO A 440 5.31 -22.97 3.78
C PRO A 440 6.40 -22.52 2.78
N PHE A 441 7.66 -22.60 3.15
CA PHE A 441 8.81 -22.09 2.38
C PHE A 441 8.86 -20.56 2.31
N ILE A 442 9.25 -19.95 3.40
CA ILE A 442 9.36 -18.49 3.50
C ILE A 442 10.12 -17.91 2.31
N GLY A 443 9.44 -17.04 1.56
CA GLY A 443 10.01 -16.31 0.44
C GLY A 443 10.00 -17.01 -0.93
N CYS A 444 9.45 -18.22 -1.04
CA CYS A 444 9.63 -19.04 -2.24
C CYS A 444 8.40 -19.34 -3.09
N SER A 445 7.20 -19.03 -2.66
CA SER A 445 6.01 -19.35 -3.45
C SER A 445 5.15 -18.13 -3.74
N PHE A 446 5.57 -17.33 -4.71
CA PHE A 446 4.78 -16.21 -5.20
C PHE A 446 3.69 -16.61 -6.23
N GLN A 447 3.53 -17.89 -6.50
CA GLN A 447 2.54 -18.37 -7.47
C GLN A 447 1.16 -18.51 -6.81
N GLY A 448 0.46 -17.38 -6.65
CA GLY A 448 -0.97 -17.38 -6.33
C GLY A 448 -1.36 -17.74 -4.89
N GLY A 449 -0.41 -17.81 -3.97
CA GLY A 449 -0.64 -18.13 -2.56
C GLY A 449 -0.91 -16.90 -1.69
N VAL A 450 -1.44 -17.15 -0.50
CA VAL A 450 -1.56 -16.14 0.56
C VAL A 450 -0.16 -15.74 1.03
N ARG A 451 0.15 -14.43 1.10
CA ARG A 451 1.45 -13.93 1.56
C ARG A 451 1.63 -14.12 3.07
N ASN A 452 2.88 -14.26 3.52
CA ASN A 452 3.20 -13.98 4.91
C ASN A 452 2.98 -12.48 5.18
N GLU A 453 2.58 -12.16 6.40
CA GLU A 453 2.25 -10.79 6.76
C GLU A 453 2.92 -10.40 8.07
N LEU A 454 3.47 -9.19 8.10
CA LEU A 454 4.00 -8.55 9.30
C LEU A 454 3.71 -7.05 9.23
N THR A 455 3.16 -6.49 10.30
CA THR A 455 3.02 -5.03 10.40
C THR A 455 4.27 -4.39 11.00
N ALA A 456 4.51 -3.13 10.70
CA ALA A 456 5.63 -2.42 11.30
C ALA A 456 5.49 -2.31 12.83
N SER A 457 4.27 -2.16 13.33
CA SER A 457 4.01 -2.17 14.77
C SER A 457 4.29 -3.53 15.42
N ASP A 458 3.90 -4.64 14.79
CA ASP A 458 4.15 -5.99 15.33
C ASP A 458 5.66 -6.32 15.32
N GLY A 459 6.38 -5.97 14.26
CA GLY A 459 7.82 -6.14 14.17
C GLY A 459 8.56 -5.40 15.30
N ALA A 460 8.23 -4.14 15.52
CA ALA A 460 8.80 -3.36 16.61
C ALA A 460 8.40 -3.90 18.00
N LEU A 461 7.15 -4.37 18.17
CA LEU A 461 6.70 -5.00 19.41
C LEU A 461 7.53 -6.24 19.74
N LEU A 462 7.76 -7.13 18.77
CA LEU A 462 8.57 -8.33 18.94
C LEU A 462 9.97 -7.99 19.46
N TYR A 463 10.66 -7.08 18.79
CA TYR A 463 12.01 -6.67 19.18
C TYR A 463 12.04 -5.97 20.54
N SER A 464 11.00 -5.21 20.88
CA SER A 464 10.84 -4.59 22.20
C SER A 464 10.73 -5.63 23.30
N LEU A 465 9.90 -6.67 23.11
CA LEU A 465 9.71 -7.75 24.08
C LEU A 465 11.03 -8.52 24.35
N VAL A 466 11.77 -8.83 23.29
CA VAL A 466 13.08 -9.49 23.40
C VAL A 466 14.09 -8.58 24.10
N LYS A 467 14.19 -7.31 23.71
CA LYS A 467 15.15 -6.35 24.29
C LYS A 467 14.92 -6.12 25.77
N GLN A 468 13.66 -6.10 26.19
CA GLN A 468 13.27 -5.96 27.60
C GLN A 468 13.44 -7.26 28.40
N LYS A 469 13.85 -8.36 27.75
CA LYS A 469 13.99 -9.70 28.36
C LYS A 469 12.68 -10.27 28.91
N LEU A 470 11.57 -9.91 28.31
CA LEU A 470 10.26 -10.43 28.68
C LEU A 470 10.04 -11.86 28.16
N GLU A 471 10.67 -12.18 27.02
CA GLU A 471 10.50 -13.47 26.34
C GLU A 471 11.72 -14.42 26.48
N LEU A 472 12.92 -13.87 26.59
CA LEU A 472 14.17 -14.61 26.72
C LEU A 472 14.97 -14.12 27.93
N SER A 473 15.60 -15.05 28.65
CA SER A 473 16.55 -14.69 29.71
C SER A 473 17.83 -14.06 29.13
N GLY A 474 18.63 -13.40 29.97
CA GLY A 474 19.74 -12.57 29.53
C GLY A 474 20.76 -13.25 28.62
N GLN A 475 21.03 -14.56 28.79
CA GLN A 475 21.93 -15.30 27.90
C GLN A 475 21.30 -15.56 26.53
N TYR A 476 20.03 -15.92 26.47
CA TYR A 476 19.31 -16.16 25.21
C TYR A 476 18.96 -14.88 24.49
N THR A 477 18.70 -13.79 25.21
CA THR A 477 18.60 -12.45 24.61
C THR A 477 19.90 -12.06 23.91
N LYS A 478 21.06 -12.35 24.50
CA LYS A 478 22.35 -12.10 23.82
C LYS A 478 22.53 -12.96 22.58
N LEU A 479 22.14 -14.23 22.62
CA LEU A 479 22.20 -15.12 21.45
C LEU A 479 21.28 -14.61 20.34
N PHE A 480 20.06 -14.19 20.66
CA PHE A 480 19.14 -13.63 19.71
C PHE A 480 19.78 -12.48 18.89
N PHE A 481 20.37 -11.50 19.57
CA PHE A 481 21.02 -10.39 18.88
C PHE A 481 22.37 -10.74 18.25
N ASN A 482 23.08 -11.75 18.74
CA ASN A 482 24.35 -12.19 18.13
C ASN A 482 24.14 -12.97 16.82
N ASP A 483 22.99 -13.64 16.67
CA ASP A 483 22.65 -14.39 15.46
C ASP A 483 22.13 -13.46 14.34
N GLU A 484 21.80 -12.20 14.65
CA GLU A 484 21.36 -11.20 13.70
C GLU A 484 22.52 -10.44 13.08
N LEU A 485 22.22 -9.76 11.97
CA LEU A 485 23.12 -8.77 11.40
C LEU A 485 23.20 -7.55 12.34
N GLY A 486 24.36 -6.90 12.40
CA GLY A 486 24.43 -5.67 13.16
C GLY A 486 25.80 -5.36 13.71
N GLY A 487 25.83 -4.29 14.48
CA GLY A 487 27.02 -3.74 15.10
C GLY A 487 27.01 -2.21 15.05
N VAL A 488 28.22 -1.63 15.12
CA VAL A 488 28.41 -0.20 14.89
C VAL A 488 28.27 0.07 13.39
N PRO A 489 27.44 1.05 12.96
CA PRO A 489 27.27 1.40 11.55
C PRO A 489 28.60 1.74 10.89
N SER A 490 28.82 1.24 9.68
CA SER A 490 29.99 1.62 8.88
C SER A 490 29.88 3.07 8.38
N SER A 491 30.98 3.67 7.95
CA SER A 491 30.96 5.04 7.42
C SER A 491 30.11 5.24 6.16
N THR A 492 29.70 4.15 5.53
CA THR A 492 28.80 4.15 4.36
C THR A 492 27.37 3.77 4.71
N ASP A 493 27.07 3.55 5.97
CA ASP A 493 25.73 3.24 6.44
C ASP A 493 24.82 4.48 6.33
N TYR A 494 23.58 4.29 5.94
CA TYR A 494 22.58 5.37 5.84
C TYR A 494 22.44 6.12 7.18
N LEU A 495 22.42 5.41 8.31
CA LEU A 495 22.33 6.02 9.65
C LEU A 495 23.46 7.03 9.92
N VAL A 496 24.67 6.81 9.38
CA VAL A 496 25.79 7.78 9.53
C VAL A 496 25.49 9.06 8.75
N THR A 497 24.92 8.93 7.56
CA THR A 497 24.48 10.10 6.77
C THR A 497 23.47 10.95 7.53
N VAL A 498 22.47 10.33 8.17
CA VAL A 498 21.48 11.04 8.97
C VAL A 498 22.10 11.69 10.20
N ILE A 499 23.02 10.98 10.88
CA ILE A 499 23.74 11.53 12.02
C ILE A 499 24.52 12.79 11.63
N ASP A 500 25.22 12.78 10.49
CA ASP A 500 25.96 13.92 9.99
C ASP A 500 25.04 15.09 9.63
N GLN A 501 23.90 14.82 8.99
CA GLN A 501 22.91 15.83 8.63
C GLN A 501 22.31 16.50 9.89
N GLU A 502 21.86 15.71 10.85
CA GLU A 502 21.24 16.24 12.07
C GLU A 502 22.28 16.94 12.97
N ALA A 503 23.52 16.43 13.03
CA ALA A 503 24.61 17.10 13.72
C ALA A 503 24.95 18.45 13.08
N ALA A 504 24.97 18.54 11.75
CA ALA A 504 25.17 19.80 11.04
C ALA A 504 24.06 20.81 11.33
N LYS A 505 22.81 20.38 11.25
CA LYS A 505 21.63 21.19 11.56
C LYS A 505 21.65 21.75 12.99
N LEU A 506 22.18 20.98 13.94
CA LEU A 506 22.33 21.38 15.35
C LEU A 506 23.62 22.15 15.65
N GLY A 507 24.48 22.38 14.65
CA GLY A 507 25.81 22.98 14.84
C GLY A 507 26.80 22.08 15.60
N LYS A 508 26.61 20.77 15.54
CA LYS A 508 27.35 19.74 16.28
C LYS A 508 28.18 18.79 15.37
N SER A 509 28.51 19.19 14.17
CA SER A 509 29.26 18.35 13.21
C SER A 509 30.56 17.77 13.79
N SER A 510 31.22 18.47 14.70
CA SER A 510 32.46 18.02 15.33
C SER A 510 32.33 16.78 16.21
N VAL A 511 31.11 16.42 16.63
CA VAL A 511 30.85 15.24 17.47
C VAL A 511 30.17 14.10 16.74
N ALA A 512 29.79 14.29 15.47
CA ALA A 512 29.01 13.32 14.70
C ALA A 512 29.70 11.96 14.62
N SER A 513 30.98 11.91 14.27
CA SER A 513 31.75 10.65 14.18
C SER A 513 31.87 9.93 15.54
N THR A 514 32.07 10.69 16.63
CA THR A 514 32.14 10.11 17.98
C THR A 514 30.78 9.58 18.44
N PHE A 515 29.72 10.23 18.03
CA PHE A 515 28.36 9.76 18.27
C PHE A 515 28.08 8.49 17.48
N ALA A 516 28.34 8.48 16.16
CA ALA A 516 28.13 7.34 15.29
C ALA A 516 28.90 6.08 15.75
N ALA A 517 30.14 6.25 16.24
CA ALA A 517 30.95 5.16 16.78
C ALA A 517 30.37 4.47 18.03
N GLN A 518 29.34 5.04 18.65
CA GLN A 518 28.66 4.49 19.81
C GLN A 518 27.24 4.02 19.53
N VAL A 519 26.77 4.18 18.28
CA VAL A 519 25.49 3.63 17.83
C VAL A 519 25.67 2.12 17.65
N VAL A 520 24.66 1.36 18.08
CA VAL A 520 24.58 -0.08 17.83
C VAL A 520 23.23 -0.40 17.22
N ASN A 521 23.25 -1.07 16.08
CA ASN A 521 22.06 -1.51 15.39
C ASN A 521 22.11 -3.02 15.17
N HIS A 522 21.10 -3.75 15.64
CA HIS A 522 20.90 -5.17 15.35
C HIS A 522 19.61 -5.35 14.58
N TRP A 523 19.66 -6.12 13.51
CA TRP A 523 18.53 -6.20 12.59
C TRP A 523 18.48 -7.50 11.78
N LYS A 524 17.29 -7.82 11.30
CA LYS A 524 17.04 -8.80 10.25
C LYS A 524 16.35 -8.13 9.09
N ALA A 525 16.93 -8.26 7.90
CA ALA A 525 16.30 -7.80 6.66
C ALA A 525 15.69 -8.95 5.87
N GLY A 526 14.75 -8.59 5.01
CA GLY A 526 14.15 -9.44 4.00
C GLY A 526 14.10 -8.73 2.65
N SER A 527 14.20 -9.52 1.60
CA SER A 527 14.06 -9.00 0.23
C SER A 527 13.36 -10.03 -0.65
N TYR A 528 12.56 -9.50 -1.57
CA TYR A 528 11.88 -10.26 -2.58
C TYR A 528 11.85 -9.43 -3.87
N GLU A 529 12.16 -10.06 -5.01
CA GLU A 529 12.15 -9.40 -6.31
C GLU A 529 11.48 -10.30 -7.34
N PHE A 530 10.63 -9.74 -8.19
CA PHE A 530 9.99 -10.46 -9.27
C PHE A 530 9.85 -9.61 -10.53
N CYS A 531 10.16 -10.22 -11.66
CA CYS A 531 9.94 -9.60 -12.96
C CYS A 531 8.44 -9.47 -13.24
N MET A 532 8.02 -8.30 -13.69
CA MET A 532 6.63 -8.03 -14.06
C MET A 532 6.38 -8.32 -15.53
N GLU A 533 7.38 -8.11 -16.37
CA GLU A 533 7.31 -8.27 -17.81
C GLU A 533 8.09 -9.51 -18.26
N ALA A 534 7.69 -10.10 -19.39
CA ALA A 534 8.36 -11.28 -19.94
C ALA A 534 9.85 -11.05 -20.26
N ASP A 535 10.23 -9.80 -20.52
CA ASP A 535 11.60 -9.36 -20.81
C ASP A 535 12.29 -8.73 -19.58
N CYS A 536 11.66 -8.80 -18.41
CA CYS A 536 12.11 -8.14 -17.18
C CYS A 536 12.44 -6.64 -17.35
N SER A 537 11.67 -5.93 -18.20
CA SER A 537 11.81 -4.47 -18.35
C SER A 537 11.34 -3.68 -17.13
N GLY A 538 10.83 -4.36 -16.11
CA GLY A 538 10.50 -3.82 -14.79
C GLY A 538 10.45 -4.92 -13.76
N SER A 539 10.88 -4.58 -12.55
CA SER A 539 10.78 -5.45 -11.38
C SER A 539 9.93 -4.80 -10.31
N LYS A 540 9.08 -5.59 -9.65
CA LYS A 540 8.51 -5.24 -8.34
C LYS A 540 9.37 -5.84 -7.24
N VAL A 541 9.59 -5.06 -6.20
CA VAL A 541 10.43 -5.46 -5.08
C VAL A 541 9.72 -5.24 -3.76
N ASP A 542 9.89 -6.21 -2.86
CA ASP A 542 9.50 -6.13 -1.47
C ASP A 542 10.76 -6.19 -0.61
N PHE A 543 10.97 -5.16 0.20
CA PHE A 543 12.09 -5.08 1.12
C PHE A 543 11.57 -4.75 2.52
N SER A 544 12.21 -5.33 3.52
CA SER A 544 11.83 -5.13 4.91
C SER A 544 13.05 -5.20 5.82
N VAL A 545 12.93 -4.56 6.97
CA VAL A 545 13.89 -4.69 8.06
C VAL A 545 13.15 -4.51 9.38
N ALA A 546 13.56 -5.25 10.39
CA ALA A 546 13.15 -4.99 11.77
C ALA A 546 14.34 -5.19 12.70
N GLY A 547 14.38 -4.43 13.81
CA GLY A 547 15.54 -4.47 14.66
C GLY A 547 15.46 -3.61 15.92
N VAL A 548 16.64 -3.43 16.52
CA VAL A 548 16.85 -2.54 17.67
C VAL A 548 18.00 -1.59 17.38
N LEU A 549 17.69 -0.30 17.32
CA LEU A 549 18.64 0.79 17.25
C LEU A 549 18.94 1.28 18.67
N THR A 550 20.20 1.27 19.08
CA THR A 550 20.66 1.80 20.36
C THR A 550 21.51 3.04 20.11
N LEU A 551 21.00 4.19 20.52
CA LEU A 551 21.65 5.48 20.39
C LEU A 551 22.33 5.88 21.72
N PRO A 552 23.55 6.46 21.68
CA PRO A 552 24.13 7.04 22.85
C PRO A 552 23.33 8.29 23.24
N ALA A 553 23.01 8.43 24.52
CA ALA A 553 22.38 9.61 25.06
C ALA A 553 23.15 10.04 26.32
N LYS A 554 23.27 11.34 26.57
CA LYS A 554 23.87 11.84 27.80
C LYS A 554 22.77 12.24 28.78
N THR A 555 22.97 11.90 30.03
CA THR A 555 22.17 12.43 31.14
C THR A 555 22.50 13.91 31.36
N LYS A 556 21.69 14.61 32.16
CA LYS A 556 21.97 16.00 32.55
C LYS A 556 23.34 16.17 33.25
N THR A 557 23.89 15.09 33.82
CA THR A 557 25.21 15.05 34.44
C THR A 557 26.35 14.65 33.50
N GLY A 558 26.07 14.50 32.21
CA GLY A 558 27.07 14.15 31.18
C GLY A 558 27.42 12.65 31.09
N VAL A 559 26.77 11.79 31.88
CA VAL A 559 26.97 10.34 31.81
C VAL A 559 26.27 9.77 30.59
N VAL A 560 26.98 8.94 29.80
CA VAL A 560 26.39 8.25 28.66
C VAL A 560 25.43 7.16 29.16
N ALA A 561 24.16 7.29 28.78
CA ALA A 561 23.11 6.33 29.07
C ALA A 561 22.41 5.96 27.75
N PRO A 562 22.77 4.81 27.14
CA PRO A 562 22.21 4.44 25.84
C PRO A 562 20.70 4.23 25.92
N LYS A 563 20.00 4.73 24.90
CA LYS A 563 18.57 4.50 24.68
C LYS A 563 18.38 3.55 23.52
N SER A 564 17.53 2.55 23.73
CA SER A 564 17.20 1.58 22.69
C SER A 564 15.79 1.82 22.13
N TYR A 565 15.69 1.74 20.83
CA TYR A 565 14.47 1.86 20.05
C TYR A 565 14.25 0.58 19.27
N ALA A 566 13.05 0.04 19.32
CA ALA A 566 12.63 -1.02 18.42
C ALA A 566 12.06 -0.38 17.16
N TYR A 567 12.38 -0.93 16.01
CA TYR A 567 11.90 -0.42 14.74
C TYR A 567 11.54 -1.55 13.77
N SER A 568 10.71 -1.22 12.81
CA SER A 568 10.39 -2.10 11.68
C SER A 568 9.94 -1.24 10.50
N ASP A 569 10.60 -1.43 9.37
CA ASP A 569 10.47 -0.58 8.19
C ASP A 569 10.29 -1.44 6.94
N PHE A 570 9.41 -0.99 6.03
CA PHE A 570 8.98 -1.74 4.87
C PHE A 570 8.95 -0.88 3.61
N VAL A 571 9.28 -1.53 2.52
CA VAL A 571 9.05 -1.11 1.14
C VAL A 571 8.42 -2.30 0.43
N ASN A 572 7.16 -2.22 0.04
CA ASN A 572 6.50 -3.28 -0.70
C ASN A 572 6.00 -2.78 -2.06
N ASP A 573 5.87 -3.70 -3.01
CA ASP A 573 5.33 -3.47 -4.34
C ASP A 573 6.00 -2.29 -5.09
N LEU A 574 7.23 -1.91 -4.73
CA LEU A 574 7.96 -0.83 -5.40
C LEU A 574 8.35 -1.26 -6.81
N TYR A 575 7.84 -0.54 -7.80
CA TYR A 575 8.20 -0.76 -9.19
C TYR A 575 9.48 -0.01 -9.56
N ILE A 576 10.45 -0.76 -10.06
CA ILE A 576 11.72 -0.24 -10.54
C ILE A 576 11.83 -0.56 -12.03
N PRO A 577 11.81 0.45 -12.92
CA PRO A 577 12.01 0.25 -14.34
C PRO A 577 13.42 -0.25 -14.63
N CYS A 578 13.55 -1.25 -15.48
CA CYS A 578 14.81 -1.86 -15.87
C CYS A 578 14.96 -1.86 -17.39
N PRO A 579 16.19 -1.75 -17.93
CA PRO A 579 16.39 -1.99 -19.36
C PRO A 579 16.02 -3.43 -19.74
N PRO A 580 15.36 -3.65 -20.88
CA PRO A 580 14.99 -4.99 -21.31
C PRO A 580 16.20 -5.94 -21.37
N TYR A 581 16.03 -7.18 -20.91
CA TYR A 581 17.03 -8.26 -20.93
C TYR A 581 18.36 -7.91 -20.23
N SER A 582 18.40 -6.88 -19.40
CA SER A 582 19.59 -6.55 -18.60
C SER A 582 19.41 -7.02 -17.16
N ALA A 583 20.52 -7.39 -16.52
CA ALA A 583 20.52 -7.57 -15.07
C ALA A 583 20.15 -6.22 -14.42
N CYS A 584 18.92 -6.14 -13.96
CA CYS A 584 18.44 -4.97 -13.26
C CYS A 584 19.11 -4.87 -11.90
N SER A 585 19.54 -3.67 -11.53
CA SER A 585 19.98 -3.40 -10.16
C SER A 585 18.80 -3.06 -9.24
N ALA A 586 17.64 -3.67 -9.49
CA ALA A 586 16.42 -3.43 -8.72
C ALA A 586 16.64 -3.66 -7.22
N GLY A 587 17.41 -4.71 -6.87
CA GLY A 587 17.79 -4.95 -5.48
C GLY A 587 18.60 -3.81 -4.85
N ASN A 588 19.52 -3.16 -5.61
CA ASN A 588 20.26 -2.01 -5.10
C ASN A 588 19.37 -0.78 -4.93
N ALA A 589 18.48 -0.54 -5.90
CA ALA A 589 17.51 0.56 -5.84
C ALA A 589 16.55 0.37 -4.66
N ALA A 590 16.02 -0.84 -4.47
CA ALA A 590 15.17 -1.18 -3.35
C ALA A 590 15.88 -1.08 -2.01
N GLY A 591 17.16 -1.48 -1.94
CA GLY A 591 18.01 -1.28 -0.77
C GLY A 591 18.20 0.21 -0.43
N ALA A 592 18.43 1.06 -1.46
CA ALA A 592 18.50 2.50 -1.27
C ALA A 592 17.17 3.09 -0.77
N MET A 593 16.04 2.59 -1.30
CA MET A 593 14.71 3.01 -0.87
C MET A 593 14.44 2.61 0.58
N LEU A 594 14.75 1.37 0.97
CA LEU A 594 14.63 0.94 2.36
C LEU A 594 15.54 1.76 3.28
N GLY A 595 16.78 2.07 2.82
CA GLY A 595 17.67 3.00 3.52
C GLY A 595 17.03 4.35 3.78
N GLN A 596 16.35 4.93 2.81
CA GLN A 596 15.61 6.18 2.97
C GLN A 596 14.47 6.07 4.00
N VAL A 597 13.74 4.94 4.01
CA VAL A 597 12.68 4.70 5.04
C VAL A 597 13.30 4.64 6.44
N ILE A 598 14.40 3.90 6.60
CA ILE A 598 15.12 3.78 7.88
C ILE A 598 15.63 5.15 8.35
N ASP A 599 16.19 5.94 7.44
CA ASP A 599 16.73 7.27 7.73
C ASP A 599 15.65 8.21 8.25
N GLU A 600 14.53 8.27 7.56
CA GLU A 600 13.41 9.12 7.98
C GLU A 600 12.79 8.61 9.29
N ALA A 601 12.72 7.30 9.48
CA ALA A 601 12.23 6.70 10.73
C ALA A 601 13.17 6.98 11.92
N ALA A 602 14.49 6.88 11.72
CA ALA A 602 15.49 7.07 12.77
C ALA A 602 15.76 8.55 13.11
N ARG A 603 15.54 9.47 12.18
CA ARG A 603 15.87 10.89 12.26
C ARG A 603 15.40 11.58 13.55
N PRO A 604 14.14 11.45 14.00
CA PRO A 604 13.67 12.09 15.24
C PRO A 604 14.40 11.59 16.48
N ALA A 605 14.74 10.31 16.54
CA ALA A 605 15.47 9.73 17.66
C ALA A 605 16.94 10.21 17.68
N ILE A 606 17.57 10.29 16.51
CA ILE A 606 18.94 10.79 16.33
C ILE A 606 19.00 12.27 16.70
N ASP A 607 18.09 13.11 16.20
CA ASP A 607 17.99 14.52 16.54
C ASP A 607 17.85 14.72 18.06
N GLN A 608 16.94 13.98 18.68
CA GLN A 608 16.73 14.04 20.13
C GLN A 608 18.00 13.63 20.92
N ALA A 609 18.68 12.57 20.50
CA ALA A 609 19.90 12.10 21.15
C ALA A 609 21.06 13.10 20.99
N LEU A 610 21.24 13.66 19.78
CA LEU A 610 22.26 14.66 19.49
C LEU A 610 22.04 15.98 20.23
N LYS A 611 20.81 16.42 20.44
CA LYS A 611 20.51 17.63 21.23
C LYS A 611 21.09 17.56 22.64
N HIS A 612 21.18 16.37 23.20
CA HIS A 612 21.70 16.13 24.54
C HIS A 612 23.14 15.57 24.56
N TRP A 613 23.77 15.39 23.38
CA TRP A 613 25.15 14.91 23.22
C TRP A 613 26.16 16.07 23.26
#